data_eecd2d30daa10ed95afbe4c136175242
#
_entry.id   eecd2d30daa10ed95afbe4c136175242
#
_cell.length_a   1.000
_cell.length_b   1.000
_cell.length_c   1.000
_cell.angle_alpha   90.00
_cell.angle_beta   90.00
_cell.angle_gamma   90.00
#
_symmetry.space_group_name_H-M   'P 1'
#
loop_
_entity.id
_entity.type
_entity.pdbx_description
1 polymer ?
#
loop_
_entity_poly.entity_id
_entity_poly.type
_entity_poly.pdbx_seq_one_letter_code
_entity_poly.pdbx_strand_id
1 'polypeptide(L)'
;MVSENLVKDVVTEPYKYGFVTDIETEKISKGLNEDTIRLISEKKDEPEYLLKFRLNAFRKWQKMKEPNWADLGYKKIDYQDIIYYSAPKQKEKISSLDEVDPKLLETFDKLGIPLTEQKKLTNVAVDAVFDSVSIATTFRKELAEHGVIFCSISEAVKDYSHLIEKYLGSVVPANDNYFAALNSAVFSDGSFVYIPKGVKCPMDLSSYFRINSGDSGQFERTLIIAEEYSSVSYLEGCTAPMFDTNTLHAAVVELIALDDASIKSVSYTHLTLPTIYSV
;
A
#
# COMPACT_ATOMS: atom_id res chain seq x y z
N MET A 1 -39.96 7.93 -4.39
CA MET A 1 -40.10 6.52 -4.83
C MET A 1 -38.94 6.01 -5.69
N VAL A 2 -38.22 6.83 -6.44
CA VAL A 2 -37.05 6.36 -7.24
C VAL A 2 -35.79 6.13 -6.38
N SER A 3 -35.64 6.79 -5.23
CA SER A 3 -34.43 6.69 -4.40
C SER A 3 -34.37 5.46 -3.49
N GLU A 4 -35.51 4.94 -3.03
CA GLU A 4 -35.51 3.77 -2.13
C GLU A 4 -35.19 2.45 -2.82
N ASN A 5 -35.60 2.29 -4.09
CA ASN A 5 -35.26 1.10 -4.87
C ASN A 5 -33.80 1.09 -5.27
N LEU A 6 -33.23 2.24 -5.65
CA LEU A 6 -31.79 2.37 -5.96
C LEU A 6 -30.91 2.02 -4.74
N VAL A 7 -31.31 2.44 -3.55
CA VAL A 7 -30.58 2.10 -2.31
C VAL A 7 -30.71 0.61 -1.99
N LYS A 8 -31.90 0.01 -2.17
CA LYS A 8 -32.09 -1.43 -1.98
C LYS A 8 -31.27 -2.26 -2.96
N ASP A 9 -31.22 -1.89 -4.23
CA ASP A 9 -30.47 -2.61 -5.25
C ASP A 9 -28.96 -2.55 -4.95
N VAL A 10 -28.42 -1.39 -4.55
CA VAL A 10 -27.02 -1.25 -4.14
C VAL A 10 -26.68 -2.05 -2.88
N VAL A 11 -27.61 -2.19 -1.93
CA VAL A 11 -27.39 -2.93 -0.68
C VAL A 11 -27.53 -4.44 -0.87
N THR A 12 -28.27 -4.90 -1.89
CA THR A 12 -28.51 -6.33 -2.16
C THR A 12 -27.58 -6.93 -3.20
N GLU A 13 -26.84 -6.11 -3.98
CA GLU A 13 -25.86 -6.63 -4.91
C GLU A 13 -24.68 -7.28 -4.16
N PRO A 14 -24.22 -8.46 -4.58
CA PRO A 14 -23.00 -9.07 -4.02
C PRO A 14 -21.81 -8.13 -4.19
N TYR A 15 -20.98 -8.01 -3.14
CA TYR A 15 -19.78 -7.18 -3.21
C TYR A 15 -18.88 -7.62 -4.36
N LYS A 16 -18.81 -6.79 -5.38
CA LYS A 16 -18.11 -7.05 -6.67
C LYS A 16 -16.64 -7.47 -6.48
N TYR A 17 -15.98 -6.95 -5.45
CA TYR A 17 -14.55 -7.18 -5.18
C TYR A 17 -14.30 -8.25 -4.11
N GLY A 18 -15.35 -8.93 -3.64
CA GLY A 18 -15.29 -9.93 -2.56
C GLY A 18 -14.68 -11.29 -2.93
N PHE A 19 -14.20 -11.47 -4.17
CA PHE A 19 -13.57 -12.70 -4.61
C PHE A 19 -12.15 -12.88 -4.07
N VAL A 20 -11.70 -14.14 -3.94
CA VAL A 20 -10.33 -14.51 -3.60
C VAL A 20 -9.64 -15.01 -4.86
N THR A 21 -8.41 -14.59 -5.09
CA THR A 21 -7.56 -15.12 -6.18
C THR A 21 -6.87 -16.38 -5.68
N ASP A 22 -7.10 -17.51 -6.37
CA ASP A 22 -6.45 -18.79 -6.09
C ASP A 22 -5.01 -18.78 -6.63
N ILE A 23 -4.08 -18.28 -5.83
CA ILE A 23 -2.66 -18.24 -6.11
C ILE A 23 -1.85 -18.78 -4.92
N GLU A 24 -0.78 -19.48 -5.21
CA GLU A 24 0.12 -19.96 -4.16
C GLU A 24 0.87 -18.79 -3.51
N THR A 25 0.74 -18.63 -2.20
CA THR A 25 1.36 -17.55 -1.44
C THR A 25 2.38 -18.11 -0.43
N GLU A 26 3.46 -17.39 -0.26
CA GLU A 26 4.38 -17.56 0.86
C GLU A 26 3.92 -16.68 2.01
N LYS A 27 3.83 -17.25 3.21
CA LYS A 27 3.44 -16.55 4.43
C LYS A 27 4.46 -16.81 5.52
N ILE A 28 4.77 -15.80 6.31
CA ILE A 28 5.51 -15.99 7.56
C ILE A 28 4.58 -16.46 8.68
N SER A 29 5.14 -16.95 9.78
CA SER A 29 4.35 -17.36 10.96
C SER A 29 3.62 -16.16 11.56
N LYS A 30 2.46 -16.41 12.18
CA LYS A 30 1.74 -15.41 12.98
C LYS A 30 2.60 -14.89 14.13
N GLY A 31 2.33 -13.66 14.52
CA GLY A 31 2.91 -13.03 15.69
C GLY A 31 3.91 -11.91 15.37
N LEU A 32 3.98 -10.97 16.28
CA LEU A 32 4.79 -9.76 16.15
C LEU A 32 5.89 -9.71 17.21
N ASN A 33 7.13 -9.86 16.78
CA ASN A 33 8.33 -9.75 17.59
C ASN A 33 9.51 -9.23 16.74
N GLU A 34 10.70 -9.06 17.33
CA GLU A 34 11.87 -8.59 16.58
C GLU A 34 12.30 -9.55 15.46
N ASP A 35 12.11 -10.88 15.64
CA ASP A 35 12.48 -11.87 14.62
C ASP A 35 11.54 -11.76 13.40
N THR A 36 10.25 -11.54 13.64
CA THR A 36 9.28 -11.24 12.56
C THR A 36 9.71 -10.03 11.73
N ILE A 37 10.17 -8.95 12.39
CA ILE A 37 10.62 -7.73 11.72
C ILE A 37 11.90 -7.96 10.92
N ARG A 38 12.87 -8.72 11.49
CA ARG A 38 14.09 -9.09 10.79
C ARG A 38 13.79 -9.96 9.57
N LEU A 39 12.85 -10.90 9.70
CA LEU A 39 12.43 -11.75 8.59
C LEU A 39 11.76 -10.95 7.45
N ILE A 40 10.92 -9.96 7.78
CA ILE A 40 10.34 -9.04 6.77
C ILE A 40 11.45 -8.30 6.03
N SER A 41 12.40 -7.73 6.78
CA SER A 41 13.54 -6.98 6.21
C SER A 41 14.43 -7.86 5.33
N GLU A 42 14.70 -9.11 5.75
CA GLU A 42 15.45 -10.09 4.98
C GLU A 42 14.72 -10.45 3.67
N LYS A 43 13.42 -10.75 3.74
CA LYS A 43 12.62 -11.09 2.54
C LYS A 43 12.53 -9.95 1.53
N LYS A 44 12.59 -8.71 2.00
CA LYS A 44 12.61 -7.52 1.16
C LYS A 44 14.03 -7.13 0.70
N ASP A 45 15.07 -7.82 1.19
CA ASP A 45 16.48 -7.50 0.91
C ASP A 45 16.77 -6.02 1.22
N GLU A 46 16.39 -5.59 2.43
CA GLU A 46 16.49 -4.19 2.85
C GLU A 46 17.87 -3.84 3.39
N PRO A 47 18.34 -2.60 3.17
CA PRO A 47 19.57 -2.12 3.77
C PRO A 47 19.44 -1.96 5.30
N GLU A 48 20.57 -2.02 5.98
CA GLU A 48 20.64 -2.01 7.46
C GLU A 48 19.96 -0.79 8.12
N TYR A 49 19.99 0.38 7.46
CA TYR A 49 19.36 1.59 8.01
C TYR A 49 17.83 1.41 8.16
N LEU A 50 17.19 0.70 7.21
CA LEU A 50 15.75 0.47 7.26
C LEU A 50 15.39 -0.57 8.33
N LEU A 51 16.19 -1.62 8.48
CA LEU A 51 16.02 -2.55 9.60
C LEU A 51 16.11 -1.84 10.96
N LYS A 52 17.07 -0.92 11.11
CA LYS A 52 17.20 -0.09 12.33
C LYS A 52 15.97 0.78 12.56
N PHE A 53 15.45 1.40 11.49
CA PHE A 53 14.20 2.18 11.54
C PHE A 53 13.03 1.33 12.05
N ARG A 54 12.84 0.13 11.48
CA ARG A 54 11.77 -0.81 11.86
C ARG A 54 11.87 -1.25 13.33
N LEU A 55 13.03 -1.69 13.75
CA LEU A 55 13.26 -2.16 15.13
C LEU A 55 13.06 -1.02 16.15
N ASN A 56 13.48 0.19 15.82
CA ASN A 56 13.21 1.36 16.65
C ASN A 56 11.72 1.67 16.76
N ALA A 57 10.99 1.58 15.66
CA ALA A 57 9.54 1.77 15.63
C ALA A 57 8.83 0.70 16.47
N PHE A 58 9.21 -0.57 16.35
CA PHE A 58 8.66 -1.65 17.14
C PHE A 58 8.86 -1.45 18.66
N ARG A 59 10.07 -1.07 19.07
CA ARG A 59 10.36 -0.80 20.50
C ARG A 59 9.58 0.40 21.04
N LYS A 60 9.28 1.39 20.20
CA LYS A 60 8.36 2.49 20.55
C LYS A 60 6.93 2.00 20.68
N TRP A 61 6.45 1.23 19.68
CA TRP A 61 5.12 0.64 19.68
C TRP A 61 4.84 -0.19 20.94
N GLN A 62 5.78 -1.03 21.37
CA GLN A 62 5.64 -1.82 22.59
C GLN A 62 5.41 -1.00 23.87
N LYS A 63 5.82 0.27 23.88
CA LYS A 63 5.63 1.20 25.01
C LYS A 63 4.34 2.03 24.90
N MET A 64 3.69 2.01 23.75
CA MET A 64 2.45 2.73 23.51
C MET A 64 1.23 1.93 23.97
N LYS A 65 0.15 2.63 24.18
CA LYS A 65 -1.17 2.03 24.40
C LYS A 65 -2.02 2.19 23.17
N GLU A 66 -2.74 1.12 22.81
CA GLU A 66 -3.75 1.20 21.77
C GLU A 66 -4.80 2.26 22.13
N PRO A 67 -5.19 3.13 21.18
CA PRO A 67 -6.19 4.17 21.44
C PRO A 67 -7.55 3.53 21.74
N ASN A 68 -8.24 4.07 22.75
CA ASN A 68 -9.54 3.61 23.20
C ASN A 68 -10.60 4.73 23.25
N TRP A 69 -10.31 5.86 22.64
CA TRP A 69 -11.19 7.03 22.63
C TRP A 69 -12.35 6.90 21.64
N ALA A 70 -12.20 6.04 20.62
CA ALA A 70 -13.25 5.80 19.65
C ALA A 70 -14.19 4.70 20.18
N ASP A 71 -15.50 4.96 20.16
CA ASP A 71 -16.55 3.98 20.50
C ASP A 71 -16.79 3.04 19.30
N LEU A 72 -15.89 2.10 19.12
CA LEU A 72 -15.92 1.14 18.02
C LEU A 72 -16.29 -0.24 18.55
N GLY A 73 -17.31 -0.84 17.96
CA GLY A 73 -17.84 -2.15 18.37
C GLY A 73 -17.03 -3.37 17.93
N TYR A 74 -15.74 -3.22 17.56
CA TYR A 74 -14.92 -4.36 17.16
C TYR A 74 -14.31 -5.09 18.37
N LYS A 75 -14.00 -6.36 18.19
CA LYS A 75 -13.28 -7.13 19.19
C LYS A 75 -11.85 -6.63 19.30
N LYS A 76 -11.29 -6.69 20.53
CA LYS A 76 -9.89 -6.34 20.75
C LYS A 76 -8.98 -7.12 19.78
N ILE A 77 -8.07 -6.40 19.13
CA ILE A 77 -7.12 -6.97 18.18
C ILE A 77 -6.10 -7.83 18.94
N ASP A 78 -5.90 -9.06 18.50
CA ASP A 78 -4.79 -9.89 18.93
C ASP A 78 -3.65 -9.78 17.92
N TYR A 79 -2.67 -8.96 18.21
CA TYR A 79 -1.50 -8.74 17.37
C TYR A 79 -0.59 -9.97 17.24
N GLN A 80 -0.78 -11.00 18.07
CA GLN A 80 -0.05 -12.26 17.97
C GLN A 80 -0.75 -13.27 17.06
N ASP A 81 -2.01 -13.02 16.70
CA ASP A 81 -2.79 -13.87 15.76
C ASP A 81 -2.85 -13.31 14.34
N ILE A 82 -1.93 -12.43 13.96
CA ILE A 82 -1.85 -11.81 12.64
C ILE A 82 -0.58 -12.25 11.91
N ILE A 83 -0.70 -12.48 10.59
CA ILE A 83 0.41 -12.69 9.66
C ILE A 83 0.86 -11.33 9.13
N TYR A 84 2.12 -10.96 9.32
CA TYR A 84 2.65 -9.62 8.96
C TYR A 84 3.33 -9.56 7.58
N TYR A 85 3.44 -10.67 6.89
CA TYR A 85 3.95 -10.72 5.53
C TYR A 85 3.33 -11.90 4.77
N SER A 86 2.78 -11.62 3.61
CA SER A 86 2.26 -12.58 2.64
C SER A 86 2.61 -12.10 1.24
N ALA A 87 3.14 -12.97 0.40
CA ALA A 87 3.49 -12.64 -0.97
C ALA A 87 3.16 -13.81 -1.91
N PRO A 88 2.79 -13.54 -3.19
CA PRO A 88 2.73 -14.59 -4.19
C PRO A 88 4.07 -15.29 -4.33
N LYS A 89 4.08 -16.62 -4.45
CA LYS A 89 5.30 -17.37 -4.74
C LYS A 89 5.72 -17.10 -6.18
N GLN A 90 6.59 -16.13 -6.35
CA GLN A 90 7.20 -15.83 -7.66
C GLN A 90 8.64 -16.34 -7.69
N LYS A 91 9.03 -16.92 -8.80
CA LYS A 91 10.35 -17.57 -8.93
C LYS A 91 11.51 -16.61 -9.20
N GLU A 92 11.23 -15.37 -9.67
CA GLU A 92 12.26 -14.39 -10.05
C GLU A 92 11.73 -12.94 -9.97
N LYS A 93 12.64 -11.96 -10.01
CA LYS A 93 12.28 -10.54 -10.13
C LYS A 93 11.59 -10.31 -11.48
N ILE A 94 10.35 -9.87 -11.45
CA ILE A 94 9.58 -9.54 -12.66
C ILE A 94 10.15 -8.27 -13.27
N SER A 95 10.64 -8.38 -14.49
CA SER A 95 11.14 -7.23 -15.27
C SER A 95 10.15 -6.74 -16.33
N SER A 96 9.13 -7.54 -16.63
CA SER A 96 8.12 -7.27 -17.65
C SER A 96 6.75 -7.81 -17.21
N LEU A 97 5.68 -7.17 -17.66
CA LEU A 97 4.30 -7.65 -17.46
C LEU A 97 4.05 -9.05 -18.01
N ASP A 98 4.81 -9.46 -19.04
CA ASP A 98 4.69 -10.78 -19.65
C ASP A 98 5.17 -11.91 -18.73
N GLU A 99 5.93 -11.58 -17.69
CA GLU A 99 6.45 -12.52 -16.69
C GLU A 99 5.52 -12.64 -15.46
N VAL A 100 4.50 -11.79 -15.37
CA VAL A 100 3.52 -11.79 -14.27
C VAL A 100 2.61 -13.01 -14.42
N ASP A 101 2.29 -13.68 -13.30
CA ASP A 101 1.33 -14.78 -13.29
C ASP A 101 0.01 -14.33 -13.92
N PRO A 102 -0.50 -15.04 -14.95
CA PRO A 102 -1.75 -14.70 -15.62
C PRO A 102 -2.95 -14.54 -14.67
N LYS A 103 -2.98 -15.27 -13.55
CA LYS A 103 -4.04 -15.13 -12.54
C LYS A 103 -4.00 -13.78 -11.84
N LEU A 104 -2.81 -13.21 -11.63
CA LEU A 104 -2.68 -11.86 -11.07
C LEU A 104 -3.16 -10.82 -12.07
N LEU A 105 -2.78 -10.93 -13.33
CA LEU A 105 -3.25 -10.03 -14.40
C LEU A 105 -4.79 -10.09 -14.52
N GLU A 106 -5.38 -11.29 -14.52
CA GLU A 106 -6.82 -11.48 -14.53
C GLU A 106 -7.50 -10.86 -13.30
N THR A 107 -6.86 -10.95 -12.14
CA THR A 107 -7.36 -10.34 -10.90
C THR A 107 -7.47 -8.83 -11.05
N PHE A 108 -6.42 -8.16 -11.50
CA PHE A 108 -6.44 -6.72 -11.70
C PHE A 108 -7.39 -6.28 -12.83
N ASP A 109 -7.53 -7.09 -13.88
CA ASP A 109 -8.53 -6.83 -14.94
C ASP A 109 -9.97 -6.93 -14.41
N LYS A 110 -10.30 -7.94 -13.60
CA LYS A 110 -11.59 -8.05 -12.90
C LYS A 110 -11.86 -6.88 -11.97
N LEU A 111 -10.82 -6.32 -11.37
CA LEU A 111 -10.91 -5.13 -10.52
C LEU A 111 -11.05 -3.84 -11.34
N GLY A 112 -10.87 -3.90 -12.65
CA GLY A 112 -10.92 -2.75 -13.55
C GLY A 112 -9.63 -1.92 -13.52
N ILE A 113 -8.52 -2.48 -13.06
CA ILE A 113 -7.22 -1.82 -12.96
C ILE A 113 -6.40 -2.12 -14.22
N PRO A 114 -6.14 -1.12 -15.08
CA PRO A 114 -5.43 -1.33 -16.34
C PRO A 114 -3.92 -1.47 -16.11
N LEU A 115 -3.40 -2.70 -16.16
CA LEU A 115 -1.95 -2.96 -16.07
C LEU A 115 -1.25 -2.87 -17.44
N THR A 116 -2.00 -2.90 -18.53
CA THR A 116 -1.43 -2.85 -19.88
C THR A 116 -1.39 -1.40 -20.39
N GLU A 117 -0.22 -0.95 -20.83
CA GLU A 117 -0.03 0.37 -21.47
C GLU A 117 -0.87 0.56 -22.75
N GLN A 118 -1.44 -0.51 -23.29
CA GLN A 118 -2.34 -0.46 -24.45
C GLN A 118 -3.64 0.29 -24.17
N LYS A 119 -4.03 0.43 -22.91
CA LYS A 119 -5.15 1.32 -22.51
C LYS A 119 -4.69 2.77 -22.33
N LYS A 120 -3.85 3.28 -23.23
CA LYS A 120 -3.32 4.68 -23.27
C LYS A 120 -4.40 5.79 -23.21
N LEU A 121 -5.67 5.42 -23.29
CA LEU A 121 -6.78 6.39 -23.23
C LEU A 121 -7.03 6.97 -21.83
N THR A 122 -6.44 6.40 -20.78
CA THR A 122 -6.72 6.85 -19.39
C THR A 122 -5.75 7.91 -18.88
N ASN A 123 -4.57 8.05 -19.49
CA ASN A 123 -3.50 8.95 -19.03
C ASN A 123 -3.20 8.85 -17.52
N VAL A 124 -3.19 7.60 -17.01
CA VAL A 124 -2.93 7.28 -15.60
C VAL A 124 -1.83 6.22 -15.53
N ALA A 125 -0.77 6.49 -14.78
CA ALA A 125 0.23 5.48 -14.43
C ALA A 125 -0.25 4.72 -13.18
N VAL A 126 -0.10 3.40 -13.18
CA VAL A 126 -0.59 2.53 -12.12
C VAL A 126 0.56 1.71 -11.52
N ASP A 127 0.63 1.68 -10.18
CA ASP A 127 1.40 0.71 -9.41
C ASP A 127 0.42 -0.28 -8.75
N ALA A 128 0.53 -1.55 -9.10
CA ALA A 128 -0.36 -2.60 -8.64
C ALA A 128 0.34 -3.47 -7.59
N VAL A 129 -0.21 -3.46 -6.37
CA VAL A 129 0.32 -4.21 -5.23
C VAL A 129 -0.64 -5.34 -4.85
N PHE A 130 -0.11 -6.54 -4.67
CA PHE A 130 -0.85 -7.71 -4.24
C PHE A 130 -0.24 -8.25 -2.95
N ASP A 131 -1.03 -8.24 -1.87
CA ASP A 131 -0.56 -8.50 -0.51
C ASP A 131 0.67 -7.62 -0.17
N SER A 132 1.81 -8.21 0.08
CA SER A 132 3.03 -7.52 0.52
C SER A 132 4.01 -7.14 -0.60
N VAL A 133 3.62 -7.23 -1.88
CA VAL A 133 4.56 -7.07 -3.02
C VAL A 133 3.93 -6.28 -4.16
N SER A 134 4.66 -5.27 -4.68
CA SER A 134 4.33 -4.64 -5.96
C SER A 134 4.56 -5.61 -7.11
N ILE A 135 3.53 -5.77 -7.95
CA ILE A 135 3.51 -6.69 -9.08
C ILE A 135 3.96 -5.98 -10.36
N ALA A 136 3.51 -4.75 -10.56
CA ALA A 136 3.82 -3.99 -11.77
C ALA A 136 3.61 -2.49 -11.57
N THR A 137 4.48 -1.70 -12.20
CA THR A 137 4.31 -0.23 -12.33
C THR A 137 4.35 0.14 -13.81
N THR A 138 3.31 0.82 -14.29
CA THR A 138 3.17 1.21 -15.71
C THR A 138 3.78 2.58 -15.99
N PHE A 139 4.03 2.91 -17.26
CA PHE A 139 4.51 4.22 -17.75
C PHE A 139 5.83 4.73 -17.13
N ARG A 140 6.64 3.86 -16.57
CA ARG A 140 7.91 4.24 -15.90
C ARG A 140 8.86 5.01 -16.83
N LYS A 141 8.96 4.62 -18.10
CA LYS A 141 9.84 5.27 -19.09
C LYS A 141 9.38 6.68 -19.41
N GLU A 142 8.08 6.86 -19.67
CA GLU A 142 7.49 8.16 -19.96
C GLU A 142 7.64 9.13 -18.78
N LEU A 143 7.42 8.65 -17.56
CA LEU A 143 7.63 9.43 -16.34
C LEU A 143 9.11 9.82 -16.16
N ALA A 144 10.02 8.88 -16.42
CA ALA A 144 11.46 9.10 -16.30
C ALA A 144 12.00 10.14 -17.30
N GLU A 145 11.39 10.31 -18.48
CA GLU A 145 11.72 11.38 -19.44
C GLU A 145 11.52 12.77 -18.84
N HIS A 146 10.63 12.91 -17.87
CA HIS A 146 10.39 14.13 -17.10
C HIS A 146 11.14 14.16 -15.76
N GLY A 147 11.97 13.15 -15.48
CA GLY A 147 12.65 12.98 -14.21
C GLY A 147 11.74 12.58 -13.04
N VAL A 148 10.48 12.24 -13.33
CA VAL A 148 9.51 11.75 -12.33
C VAL A 148 9.83 10.31 -11.97
N ILE A 149 9.90 10.02 -10.67
CA ILE A 149 10.06 8.67 -10.14
C ILE A 149 8.70 8.21 -9.62
N PHE A 150 8.27 7.04 -10.10
CA PHE A 150 7.11 6.33 -9.57
C PHE A 150 7.43 4.83 -9.53
N CYS A 151 7.54 4.29 -8.34
CA CYS A 151 7.89 2.88 -8.11
C CYS A 151 7.41 2.43 -6.74
N SER A 152 7.58 1.14 -6.42
CA SER A 152 7.33 0.65 -5.07
C SER A 152 8.30 1.26 -4.06
N ILE A 153 7.87 1.36 -2.80
CA ILE A 153 8.75 1.79 -1.71
C ILE A 153 9.92 0.80 -1.52
N SER A 154 9.69 -0.48 -1.78
CA SER A 154 10.71 -1.53 -1.70
C SER A 154 11.83 -1.35 -2.73
N GLU A 155 11.51 -0.86 -3.92
CA GLU A 155 12.50 -0.46 -4.93
C GLU A 155 13.21 0.83 -4.51
N ALA A 156 12.44 1.84 -4.09
CA ALA A 156 12.99 3.14 -3.72
C ALA A 156 14.01 3.07 -2.56
N VAL A 157 13.78 2.17 -1.61
CA VAL A 157 14.71 1.91 -0.50
C VAL A 157 16.11 1.52 -0.99
N LYS A 158 16.20 0.84 -2.13
CA LYS A 158 17.47 0.40 -2.73
C LYS A 158 18.05 1.43 -3.69
N ASP A 159 17.23 1.91 -4.62
CA ASP A 159 17.70 2.72 -5.74
C ASP A 159 17.75 4.22 -5.42
N TYR A 160 16.95 4.67 -4.47
CA TYR A 160 16.83 6.08 -4.05
C TYR A 160 17.01 6.25 -2.53
N SER A 161 17.89 5.46 -1.93
CA SER A 161 18.15 5.41 -0.48
C SER A 161 18.34 6.78 0.15
N HIS A 162 19.04 7.70 -0.53
CA HIS A 162 19.29 9.05 -0.05
C HIS A 162 18.01 9.88 0.16
N LEU A 163 16.98 9.68 -0.65
CA LEU A 163 15.66 10.31 -0.48
C LEU A 163 14.87 9.62 0.64
N ILE A 164 14.93 8.29 0.68
CA ILE A 164 14.25 7.51 1.72
C ILE A 164 14.82 7.86 3.11
N GLU A 165 16.13 7.86 3.27
CA GLU A 165 16.77 8.20 4.56
C GLU A 165 16.44 9.63 5.02
N LYS A 166 16.31 10.57 4.08
CA LYS A 166 15.99 11.97 4.39
C LYS A 166 14.53 12.17 4.78
N TYR A 167 13.61 11.50 4.10
CA TYR A 167 12.19 11.87 4.14
C TYR A 167 11.28 10.85 4.81
N LEU A 168 11.61 9.53 4.80
CA LEU A 168 10.76 8.51 5.40
C LEU A 168 10.63 8.71 6.92
N GLY A 169 9.41 8.85 7.40
CA GLY A 169 9.13 9.10 8.81
C GLY A 169 9.39 10.54 9.26
N SER A 170 9.62 11.47 8.33
CA SER A 170 9.82 12.88 8.65
C SER A 170 8.52 13.63 8.93
N VAL A 171 7.43 13.21 8.29
CA VAL A 171 6.08 13.78 8.47
C VAL A 171 5.26 12.95 9.45
N VAL A 172 5.28 11.62 9.30
CA VAL A 172 4.63 10.69 10.23
C VAL A 172 5.69 9.82 10.90
N PRO A 173 6.33 10.33 11.97
CA PRO A 173 7.36 9.60 12.68
C PRO A 173 6.78 8.42 13.47
N ALA A 174 7.63 7.43 13.78
CA ALA A 174 7.25 6.23 14.52
C ALA A 174 6.74 6.48 15.96
N ASN A 175 6.67 7.71 16.42
CA ASN A 175 6.09 8.11 17.71
C ASN A 175 4.88 9.01 17.57
N ASP A 176 4.35 9.16 16.37
CA ASP A 176 3.15 9.94 16.11
C ASP A 176 1.93 9.33 16.81
N ASN A 177 1.63 8.09 16.51
CA ASN A 177 0.55 7.33 17.14
C ASN A 177 0.83 5.82 17.11
N TYR A 178 -0.04 5.05 17.79
CA TYR A 178 0.07 3.61 17.94
C TYR A 178 0.13 2.86 16.59
N PHE A 179 -0.76 3.18 15.65
CA PHE A 179 -0.84 2.53 14.36
C PHE A 179 0.26 3.00 13.40
N ALA A 180 0.71 4.25 13.51
CA ALA A 180 1.87 4.73 12.75
C ALA A 180 3.17 4.06 13.22
N ALA A 181 3.30 3.80 14.52
CA ALA A 181 4.42 3.03 15.07
C ALA A 181 4.39 1.58 14.56
N LEU A 182 3.22 0.94 14.59
CA LEU A 182 3.02 -0.42 14.07
C LEU A 182 3.36 -0.47 12.57
N ASN A 183 2.77 0.42 11.77
CA ASN A 183 3.07 0.52 10.34
C ASN A 183 4.58 0.67 10.09
N SER A 184 5.24 1.61 10.79
CA SER A 184 6.68 1.83 10.65
C SER A 184 7.53 0.59 10.94
N ALA A 185 7.05 -0.30 11.82
CA ALA A 185 7.74 -1.54 12.15
C ALA A 185 7.56 -2.63 11.09
N VAL A 186 6.36 -2.72 10.49
CA VAL A 186 5.96 -3.90 9.69
C VAL A 186 5.50 -3.61 8.27
N PHE A 187 5.53 -2.35 7.79
CA PHE A 187 5.09 -2.08 6.41
C PHE A 187 5.83 -2.98 5.42
N SER A 188 5.10 -3.54 4.47
CA SER A 188 5.65 -4.52 3.53
C SER A 188 5.83 -3.93 2.14
N ASP A 189 4.96 -3.04 1.72
CA ASP A 189 5.12 -2.26 0.49
C ASP A 189 4.37 -0.92 0.59
N GLY A 190 4.27 -0.23 -0.52
CA GLY A 190 3.67 1.08 -0.69
C GLY A 190 4.28 1.75 -1.90
N SER A 191 3.93 2.99 -2.14
CA SER A 191 4.40 3.72 -3.31
C SER A 191 5.40 4.81 -2.97
N PHE A 192 6.37 4.97 -3.83
CA PHE A 192 7.30 6.08 -3.80
C PHE A 192 7.10 6.96 -5.03
N VAL A 193 6.90 8.26 -4.78
CA VAL A 193 6.72 9.27 -5.82
C VAL A 193 7.68 10.42 -5.56
N TYR A 194 8.45 10.80 -6.57
CA TYR A 194 9.28 11.99 -6.54
C TYR A 194 9.06 12.83 -7.80
N ILE A 195 8.68 14.08 -7.62
CA ILE A 195 8.48 15.05 -8.70
C ILE A 195 9.57 16.11 -8.62
N PRO A 196 10.42 16.23 -9.67
CA PRO A 196 11.49 17.22 -9.68
C PRO A 196 10.98 18.66 -9.68
N LYS A 197 11.85 19.58 -9.26
CA LYS A 197 11.58 21.01 -9.26
C LYS A 197 11.03 21.52 -10.59
N GLY A 198 9.93 22.26 -10.53
CA GLY A 198 9.26 22.89 -11.68
C GLY A 198 8.52 21.94 -12.61
N VAL A 199 8.48 20.65 -12.31
CA VAL A 199 7.83 19.64 -13.14
C VAL A 199 6.36 19.51 -12.75
N LYS A 200 5.48 19.62 -13.74
CA LYS A 200 4.08 19.17 -13.62
C LYS A 200 4.02 17.72 -14.09
N CYS A 201 3.61 16.82 -13.21
CA CYS A 201 3.51 15.42 -13.58
C CYS A 201 2.66 15.26 -14.86
N PRO A 202 3.16 14.56 -15.89
CA PRO A 202 2.49 14.53 -17.20
C PRO A 202 1.18 13.74 -17.19
N MET A 203 0.96 12.92 -16.15
CA MET A 203 -0.23 12.09 -16.00
C MET A 203 -0.60 11.94 -14.52
N ASP A 204 -1.82 11.52 -14.25
CA ASP A 204 -2.23 11.12 -12.91
C ASP A 204 -1.54 9.81 -12.51
N LEU A 205 -1.17 9.68 -11.24
CA LEU A 205 -0.57 8.48 -10.68
C LEU A 205 -1.60 7.75 -9.82
N SER A 206 -1.60 6.43 -9.86
CA SER A 206 -2.49 5.64 -9.04
C SER A 206 -1.79 4.39 -8.50
N SER A 207 -1.97 4.12 -7.21
CA SER A 207 -1.57 2.86 -6.61
C SER A 207 -2.79 2.07 -6.19
N TYR A 208 -2.77 0.78 -6.45
CA TYR A 208 -3.87 -0.10 -6.12
C TYR A 208 -3.39 -1.30 -5.31
N PHE A 209 -3.92 -1.39 -4.10
CA PHE A 209 -3.58 -2.45 -3.15
C PHE A 209 -4.69 -3.51 -3.12
N ARG A 210 -4.33 -4.75 -3.44
CA ARG A 210 -5.22 -5.90 -3.32
C ARG A 210 -4.77 -6.77 -2.17
N ILE A 211 -5.56 -6.80 -1.10
CA ILE A 211 -5.41 -7.75 0.01
C ILE A 211 -6.09 -9.04 -0.42
N ASN A 212 -5.37 -10.16 -0.46
CA ASN A 212 -5.93 -11.44 -0.89
C ASN A 212 -5.83 -12.53 0.18
N SER A 213 -5.01 -12.32 1.21
CA SER A 213 -4.76 -13.28 2.27
C SER A 213 -5.62 -13.01 3.49
N GLY A 214 -6.45 -13.98 3.92
CA GLY A 214 -7.11 -13.97 5.22
C GLY A 214 -6.12 -14.13 6.37
N ASP A 215 -6.50 -13.72 7.59
CA ASP A 215 -5.66 -13.72 8.82
C ASP A 215 -4.36 -12.90 8.70
N SER A 216 -4.25 -12.04 7.69
CA SER A 216 -3.08 -11.21 7.46
C SER A 216 -3.35 -9.73 7.75
N GLY A 217 -2.31 -9.04 8.21
CA GLY A 217 -2.25 -7.60 8.24
C GLY A 217 -1.69 -7.07 6.93
N GLN A 218 -2.24 -5.95 6.47
CA GLN A 218 -1.75 -5.19 5.34
C GLN A 218 -1.27 -3.83 5.83
N PHE A 219 -0.01 -3.51 5.54
CA PHE A 219 0.65 -2.32 6.05
C PHE A 219 1.38 -1.63 4.91
N GLU A 220 0.72 -0.65 4.29
CA GLU A 220 1.31 0.14 3.22
C GLU A 220 1.96 1.41 3.80
N ARG A 221 3.06 1.83 3.19
CA ARG A 221 3.68 3.11 3.47
C ARG A 221 4.04 3.83 2.18
N THR A 222 3.29 4.86 1.88
CA THR A 222 3.44 5.68 0.69
C THR A 222 4.20 6.96 1.04
N LEU A 223 5.18 7.34 0.21
CA LEU A 223 5.94 8.57 0.34
C LEU A 223 5.90 9.36 -0.96
N ILE A 224 5.34 10.57 -0.91
CA ILE A 224 5.23 11.47 -2.07
C ILE A 224 6.01 12.76 -1.78
N ILE A 225 7.00 13.05 -2.62
CA ILE A 225 7.83 14.24 -2.54
C ILE A 225 7.61 15.06 -3.80
N ALA A 226 7.13 16.27 -3.64
CA ALA A 226 6.99 17.26 -4.70
C ALA A 226 7.96 18.42 -4.43
N GLU A 227 8.98 18.54 -5.28
CA GLU A 227 9.96 19.62 -5.21
C GLU A 227 9.34 20.97 -5.54
N GLU A 228 10.06 22.06 -5.31
CA GLU A 228 9.59 23.43 -5.51
C GLU A 228 8.93 23.63 -6.90
N TYR A 229 7.79 24.32 -6.94
CA TYR A 229 7.02 24.64 -8.15
C TYR A 229 6.54 23.42 -8.95
N SER A 230 6.51 22.23 -8.34
CA SER A 230 6.05 21.00 -8.99
C SER A 230 4.59 20.69 -8.67
N SER A 231 3.99 19.76 -9.43
CA SER A 231 2.62 19.33 -9.16
C SER A 231 2.36 17.89 -9.55
N VAL A 232 1.55 17.19 -8.72
CA VAL A 232 1.13 15.80 -8.96
C VAL A 232 -0.28 15.55 -8.45
N SER A 233 -1.00 14.67 -9.15
CA SER A 233 -2.26 14.07 -8.70
C SER A 233 -2.02 12.58 -8.45
N TYR A 234 -2.40 12.10 -7.27
CA TYR A 234 -2.21 10.73 -6.84
C TYR A 234 -3.50 10.14 -6.26
N LEU A 235 -3.87 8.96 -6.73
CA LEU A 235 -5.00 8.19 -6.26
C LEU A 235 -4.51 6.87 -5.66
N GLU A 236 -4.91 6.60 -4.43
CA GLU A 236 -4.66 5.32 -3.77
C GLU A 236 -5.96 4.57 -3.56
N GLY A 237 -6.01 3.34 -4.02
CA GLY A 237 -7.15 2.45 -3.86
C GLY A 237 -6.77 1.15 -3.15
N CYS A 238 -7.63 0.68 -2.24
CA CYS A 238 -7.47 -0.61 -1.58
C CYS A 238 -8.74 -1.43 -1.64
N THR A 239 -8.62 -2.73 -1.90
CA THR A 239 -9.72 -3.69 -1.81
C THR A 239 -9.28 -4.97 -1.11
N ALA A 240 -10.24 -5.60 -0.43
CA ALA A 240 -10.06 -6.90 0.21
C ALA A 240 -11.24 -7.83 -0.14
N PRO A 241 -11.05 -9.14 -0.19
CA PRO A 241 -12.16 -10.10 -0.16
C PRO A 241 -12.96 -9.99 1.13
N MET A 242 -14.15 -10.59 1.12
CA MET A 242 -14.91 -10.80 2.37
C MET A 242 -14.35 -12.02 3.09
N PHE A 243 -13.73 -11.81 4.25
CA PHE A 243 -13.28 -12.88 5.12
C PHE A 243 -14.07 -12.88 6.42
N ASP A 244 -14.37 -14.10 6.94
CA ASP A 244 -14.92 -14.26 8.30
C ASP A 244 -13.83 -14.23 9.38
N THR A 245 -12.61 -13.85 9.01
CA THR A 245 -11.42 -13.81 9.87
C THR A 245 -10.96 -12.37 10.10
N ASN A 246 -10.23 -12.14 11.19
CA ASN A 246 -9.68 -10.83 11.51
C ASN A 246 -8.64 -10.42 10.46
N THR A 247 -8.83 -9.24 9.88
CA THR A 247 -7.85 -8.59 9.02
C THR A 247 -7.56 -7.21 9.60
N LEU A 248 -6.30 -6.80 9.60
CA LEU A 248 -5.88 -5.48 10.03
C LEU A 248 -5.25 -4.74 8.85
N HIS A 249 -5.80 -3.60 8.51
CA HIS A 249 -5.23 -2.71 7.51
C HIS A 249 -4.82 -1.39 8.17
N ALA A 250 -3.55 -1.04 8.10
CA ALA A 250 -3.03 0.21 8.61
C ALA A 250 -2.03 0.83 7.62
N ALA A 251 -2.50 1.78 6.83
CA ALA A 251 -1.71 2.51 5.85
C ALA A 251 -1.17 3.82 6.44
N VAL A 252 -0.03 4.27 5.93
CA VAL A 252 0.53 5.60 6.20
C VAL A 252 0.92 6.25 4.88
N VAL A 253 0.45 7.47 4.66
CA VAL A 253 0.81 8.30 3.50
C VAL A 253 1.52 9.55 4.01
N GLU A 254 2.76 9.74 3.58
CA GLU A 254 3.55 10.94 3.87
C GLU A 254 3.61 11.83 2.63
N LEU A 255 3.12 13.07 2.75
CA LEU A 255 3.11 14.06 1.67
C LEU A 255 4.08 15.19 2.02
N ILE A 256 5.04 15.44 1.14
CA ILE A 256 6.04 16.49 1.29
C ILE A 256 5.96 17.40 0.06
N ALA A 257 5.33 18.55 0.25
CA ALA A 257 5.28 19.61 -0.75
C ALA A 257 6.26 20.71 -0.36
N LEU A 258 7.27 20.96 -1.19
CA LEU A 258 8.19 22.07 -1.01
C LEU A 258 7.57 23.38 -1.52
N ASP A 259 8.31 24.49 -1.52
CA ASP A 259 7.78 25.81 -1.81
C ASP A 259 7.03 25.85 -3.15
N ASP A 260 5.80 26.38 -3.14
CA ASP A 260 4.90 26.47 -4.30
C ASP A 260 4.59 25.15 -5.00
N ALA A 261 4.84 24.00 -4.36
CA ALA A 261 4.45 22.70 -4.87
C ALA A 261 2.98 22.37 -4.55
N SER A 262 2.37 21.52 -5.37
CA SER A 262 0.97 21.09 -5.22
C SER A 262 0.84 19.58 -5.31
N ILE A 263 0.32 18.96 -4.26
CA ILE A 263 -0.03 17.54 -4.24
C ILE A 263 -1.54 17.40 -4.05
N LYS A 264 -2.20 16.74 -5.00
CA LYS A 264 -3.58 16.29 -4.85
C LYS A 264 -3.54 14.79 -4.56
N SER A 265 -3.86 14.40 -3.33
CA SER A 265 -3.90 12.98 -2.93
C SER A 265 -5.31 12.59 -2.52
N VAL A 266 -5.76 11.44 -3.01
CA VAL A 266 -7.06 10.84 -2.67
C VAL A 266 -6.85 9.38 -2.34
N SER A 267 -7.26 8.94 -1.15
CA SER A 267 -7.31 7.54 -0.77
C SER A 267 -8.75 7.04 -0.84
N TYR A 268 -8.95 5.88 -1.45
CA TYR A 268 -10.25 5.25 -1.62
C TYR A 268 -10.20 3.77 -1.21
N THR A 269 -10.93 3.43 -0.16
CA THR A 269 -10.95 2.08 0.38
C THR A 269 -12.32 1.45 0.16
N HIS A 270 -12.37 0.33 -0.58
CA HIS A 270 -13.55 -0.50 -0.73
C HIS A 270 -13.61 -1.54 0.38
N LEU A 271 -14.17 -1.16 1.51
CA LEU A 271 -14.54 -2.09 2.57
C LEU A 271 -16.03 -2.42 2.45
N THR A 272 -16.39 -3.66 2.70
CA THR A 272 -17.79 -4.09 2.67
C THR A 272 -18.59 -3.51 3.82
N LEU A 273 -19.88 -3.25 3.59
CA LEU A 273 -20.78 -2.68 4.59
C LEU A 273 -20.90 -3.46 5.92
N PRO A 274 -20.71 -4.78 6.03
CA PRO A 274 -20.57 -5.42 7.35
C PRO A 274 -19.28 -5.04 8.09
N THR A 275 -18.31 -4.44 7.40
CA THR A 275 -17.06 -3.91 7.95
C THR A 275 -17.09 -2.39 8.13
N ILE A 276 -18.24 -1.82 8.49
CA ILE A 276 -18.40 -0.39 8.84
C ILE A 276 -17.54 0.01 10.07
N TYR A 277 -16.53 -0.70 10.36
CA TYR A 277 -15.58 -0.46 11.43
C TYR A 277 -14.18 -0.16 10.91
N SER A 278 -14.08 0.54 9.76
CA SER A 278 -12.83 1.18 9.38
C SER A 278 -12.65 2.46 10.18
N VAL A 279 -11.61 2.52 10.94
CA VAL A 279 -11.15 3.72 11.64
C VAL A 279 -10.35 4.58 10.69
#